data_5f7b17a60a0ef4163544b0deeed634ff
#
_entry.id   5f7b17a60a0ef4163544b0deeed634ff
#
_cell.length_a   1.000
_cell.length_b   1.000
_cell.length_c   1.000
_cell.angle_alpha   90.00
_cell.angle_beta   90.00
_cell.angle_gamma   90.00
#
_symmetry.space_group_name_H-M   'P 1'
#
loop_
_entity.id
_entity.type
_entity.pdbx_description
1 polymer ?
#
loop_
_entity_poly.entity_id
_entity_poly.type
_entity_poly.pdbx_seq_one_letter_code
_entity_poly.pdbx_strand_id
1 'polypeptide(L)'
;MFFLIGALLLLLGGSALVSVPAGGDGSPSSEDAASGEEASGPPASESVEKVTLSVEDYRLRDNKSVYEDDEEDSVVTMYLTVREGNPAEHTDHTWTEVNTYSKYWYEERDLEQYAVEGILQVGDENGPLPGEVGYGENVPNAIVKIRGQTSTKREQKNYKIELKEGKGEWRDQRTINLNKHGGEGLRFRNKLAYDLMKEIPQMMSARTQFVHLYVKDETKGGSGVFEDYGLYTQVEQINGRYLKTHGLDNNGQLYKNEFFEFLRYEDAIKLATDPTFDLDAFETYLEVKGNTDHSKLIEMLEDVNDYSVPIEDTVEKWFDTENLFYWMGFQILMGNEDTNARNYFLYSPLNLDKFYIISWDNDASLTALEDPIHGMNGFAGSWEAGISNYWGNILFQRMYKVKEYRDGLTQAIETLRSQYLTKEKVNRLVDTYCDVVKPYVYSMPDLLYAPLTPEQYEQIADHLADEIWENYQAYLESLEKPLPFYIGVPTVENGKLRFVWDASYDFDNEEITYNVEVASDYLFENILFSQQDLRVPETEMDILPEGQYFIRVRSTNESGKTQDAFDYYALDSGSKVYATKCFYILTDGTIAEG
;
A
#
# COMPACT_ATOMS: atom_id res chain seq x y z
N MET A 1 -2.36 -8.67 -25.36
CA MET A 1 -3.74 -9.15 -25.29
C MET A 1 -4.11 -9.20 -23.82
N PHE A 2 -4.98 -8.26 -23.45
CA PHE A 2 -5.64 -8.04 -22.16
C PHE A 2 -4.84 -7.41 -21.03
N PHE A 3 -5.01 -6.13 -20.86
CA PHE A 3 -5.23 -5.53 -19.55
C PHE A 3 -6.31 -4.46 -19.67
N LEU A 4 -7.49 -4.84 -19.32
CA LEU A 4 -8.59 -3.98 -18.94
C LEU A 4 -8.91 -4.37 -17.51
N ILE A 5 -8.62 -3.52 -16.56
CA ILE A 5 -9.35 -3.39 -15.30
C ILE A 5 -8.73 -2.17 -14.62
N GLY A 6 -9.52 -1.16 -14.46
CA GLY A 6 -9.19 -0.02 -13.64
C GLY A 6 -9.73 1.32 -14.12
N ALA A 7 -10.73 1.34 -14.99
CA ALA A 7 -11.51 2.55 -15.23
C ALA A 7 -12.88 2.35 -14.60
N LEU A 8 -13.05 2.74 -13.36
CA LEU A 8 -14.38 2.79 -12.77
C LEU A 8 -14.79 4.26 -12.61
N LEU A 9 -15.66 4.68 -13.51
CA LEU A 9 -16.78 5.59 -13.36
C LEU A 9 -16.72 6.60 -12.20
N LEU A 10 -16.35 7.81 -12.53
CA LEU A 10 -16.85 9.00 -11.82
C LEU A 10 -18.15 9.44 -12.48
N LEU A 11 -19.27 9.06 -11.90
CA LEU A 11 -20.58 9.60 -12.23
C LEU A 11 -20.74 11.00 -11.63
N LEU A 12 -20.95 11.94 -12.51
CA LEU A 12 -21.31 13.33 -12.23
C LEU A 12 -22.55 13.43 -11.33
N GLY A 13 -22.38 13.91 -10.11
CA GLY A 13 -23.45 14.38 -9.26
C GLY A 13 -23.79 15.85 -9.60
N GLY A 14 -24.86 16.04 -10.36
CA GLY A 14 -25.40 17.37 -10.66
C GLY A 14 -25.95 18.06 -9.43
N SER A 15 -25.51 19.28 -9.20
CA SER A 15 -26.02 20.20 -8.18
C SER A 15 -27.46 20.57 -8.48
N ALA A 16 -28.39 20.15 -7.62
CA ALA A 16 -29.73 20.72 -7.58
C ALA A 16 -29.84 21.65 -6.36
N LEU A 17 -29.94 22.93 -6.65
CA LEU A 17 -30.35 23.96 -5.71
C LEU A 17 -31.78 23.72 -5.26
N VAL A 18 -32.01 23.51 -3.98
CA VAL A 18 -33.34 23.63 -3.39
C VAL A 18 -33.31 24.71 -2.30
N SER A 19 -34.15 25.70 -2.54
CA SER A 19 -34.39 26.87 -1.70
C SER A 19 -35.13 26.50 -0.41
N VAL A 20 -34.68 27.13 0.69
CA VAL A 20 -35.32 27.13 2.00
C VAL A 20 -36.44 28.18 2.03
N PRO A 21 -37.60 27.93 2.68
CA PRO A 21 -38.42 28.97 3.22
C PRO A 21 -38.27 29.07 4.73
N ALA A 22 -38.13 30.30 5.20
CA ALA A 22 -38.10 30.71 6.59
C ALA A 22 -39.52 30.88 7.19
N GLY A 23 -39.61 30.76 8.51
CA GLY A 23 -40.68 31.21 9.38
C GLY A 23 -41.03 30.15 10.45
N GLY A 24 -41.19 30.43 11.71
CA GLY A 24 -41.29 31.62 12.51
C GLY A 24 -41.64 31.18 13.94
N ASP A 25 -41.24 32.00 14.85
CA ASP A 25 -41.54 32.24 16.26
C ASP A 25 -42.48 31.31 17.07
N GLY A 26 -42.13 31.17 18.37
CA GLY A 26 -43.06 30.88 19.44
C GLY A 26 -42.48 30.35 20.74
N SER A 27 -41.93 31.20 21.60
CA SER A 27 -41.93 30.97 23.05
C SER A 27 -43.32 31.35 23.63
N PRO A 28 -43.78 30.78 24.75
CA PRO A 28 -43.52 31.44 26.02
C PRO A 28 -43.35 30.57 27.28
N SER A 29 -42.67 31.18 28.22
CA SER A 29 -42.55 31.06 29.65
C SER A 29 -43.76 30.54 30.47
N SER A 30 -43.49 29.88 31.60
CA SER A 30 -43.90 30.30 32.96
C SER A 30 -43.39 29.34 34.05
N GLU A 31 -42.81 29.96 35.02
CA GLU A 31 -42.65 29.69 36.43
C GLU A 31 -43.68 28.78 37.09
N ASP A 32 -43.26 27.95 38.06
CA ASP A 32 -43.68 28.12 39.46
C ASP A 32 -42.85 27.27 40.43
N ALA A 33 -42.64 27.84 41.60
CA ALA A 33 -41.87 27.36 42.74
C ALA A 33 -42.69 26.46 43.66
N ALA A 34 -42.07 25.61 44.47
CA ALA A 34 -42.12 25.64 45.93
C ALA A 34 -41.53 24.36 46.61
N SER A 35 -40.72 24.64 47.65
CA SER A 35 -40.53 23.96 48.96
C SER A 35 -40.15 22.47 48.96
N GLY A 36 -38.97 22.01 49.38
CA GLY A 36 -38.39 22.10 50.69
C GLY A 36 -38.61 20.82 51.50
N GLU A 37 -37.61 19.95 51.59
CA GLU A 37 -37.38 19.07 52.75
C GLU A 37 -35.93 18.61 52.78
N GLU A 38 -35.28 18.89 53.90
CA GLU A 38 -33.92 18.45 54.22
C GLU A 38 -33.90 16.92 54.44
N ALA A 39 -33.05 16.21 53.71
CA ALA A 39 -32.64 14.85 54.06
C ALA A 39 -31.11 14.76 54.07
N SER A 40 -30.58 14.34 55.23
CA SER A 40 -29.21 14.14 55.57
C SER A 40 -28.42 13.36 54.51
N GLY A 41 -27.34 13.95 54.00
CA GLY A 41 -26.44 13.31 53.04
C GLY A 41 -25.61 12.17 53.62
N PRO A 42 -25.24 11.19 52.76
CA PRO A 42 -24.24 10.19 53.11
C PRO A 42 -22.83 10.78 53.11
N PRO A 43 -21.85 10.12 53.75
CA PRO A 43 -20.52 10.64 54.00
C PRO A 43 -19.77 10.91 52.68
N ALA A 44 -18.93 11.93 52.73
CA ALA A 44 -18.07 12.38 51.64
C ALA A 44 -17.35 11.19 50.97
N SER A 45 -17.58 11.01 49.70
CA SER A 45 -16.77 10.16 48.84
C SER A 45 -15.35 10.74 48.81
N GLU A 46 -14.35 9.92 49.11
CA GLU A 46 -12.96 10.21 48.81
C GLU A 46 -12.85 10.70 47.37
N SER A 47 -12.25 11.86 47.21
CA SER A 47 -11.94 12.40 45.89
C SER A 47 -10.97 11.44 45.21
N VAL A 48 -11.48 10.66 44.25
CA VAL A 48 -10.61 9.97 43.29
C VAL A 48 -9.84 11.06 42.58
N GLU A 49 -8.55 11.21 42.87
CA GLU A 49 -7.67 12.05 42.07
C GLU A 49 -7.83 11.61 40.61
N LYS A 50 -8.33 12.51 39.79
CA LYS A 50 -8.33 12.34 38.34
C LYS A 50 -6.87 12.34 37.93
N VAL A 51 -6.30 11.16 37.68
CA VAL A 51 -5.00 11.02 37.03
C VAL A 51 -5.17 11.63 35.64
N THR A 52 -4.61 12.80 35.45
CA THR A 52 -4.54 13.41 34.12
C THR A 52 -3.33 12.78 33.43
N LEU A 53 -3.58 11.76 32.61
CA LEU A 53 -2.54 11.19 31.77
C LEU A 53 -2.09 12.24 30.74
N SER A 54 -0.80 12.31 30.47
CA SER A 54 -0.28 13.16 29.39
C SER A 54 -0.70 12.57 28.02
N VAL A 55 -0.69 13.39 26.98
CA VAL A 55 -0.98 12.91 25.62
C VAL A 55 -0.02 11.78 25.19
N GLU A 56 1.21 11.79 25.73
CA GLU A 56 2.21 10.74 25.49
C GLU A 56 1.82 9.39 26.12
N ASP A 57 1.05 9.37 27.20
CA ASP A 57 0.61 8.15 27.88
C ASP A 57 -0.47 7.37 27.12
N TYR A 58 -1.10 8.01 26.12
CA TYR A 58 -2.13 7.38 25.27
C TYR A 58 -1.60 6.89 23.93
N ARG A 59 -0.32 7.15 23.60
CA ARG A 59 0.24 6.73 22.32
C ARG A 59 0.43 5.24 22.28
N LEU A 60 -0.13 4.64 21.24
CA LEU A 60 0.09 3.24 20.93
C LEU A 60 1.53 3.07 20.44
N ARG A 61 2.26 2.13 21.01
CA ARG A 61 3.63 1.83 20.64
C ARG A 61 3.80 0.35 20.36
N ASP A 62 4.61 0.05 19.37
CA ASP A 62 5.06 -1.29 19.07
C ASP A 62 5.95 -1.83 20.21
N ASN A 63 5.74 -3.09 20.58
CA ASN A 63 6.61 -3.78 21.52
C ASN A 63 7.93 -4.15 20.86
N LYS A 64 8.93 -3.30 20.98
CA LYS A 64 10.23 -3.49 20.32
C LYS A 64 11.01 -4.71 20.80
N SER A 65 10.62 -5.35 21.92
CA SER A 65 11.28 -6.58 22.40
C SER A 65 11.05 -7.79 21.48
N VAL A 66 10.06 -7.73 20.58
CA VAL A 66 9.82 -8.81 19.61
C VAL A 66 10.96 -8.96 18.59
N TYR A 67 11.83 -7.95 18.46
CA TYR A 67 12.97 -7.94 17.54
C TYR A 67 14.31 -8.25 18.22
N GLU A 68 14.36 -8.50 19.53
CA GLU A 68 15.61 -8.71 20.29
C GLU A 68 16.40 -9.93 19.81
N ASP A 69 15.70 -10.95 19.30
CA ASP A 69 16.30 -12.20 18.79
C ASP A 69 16.51 -12.19 17.26
N ASP A 70 16.30 -11.04 16.60
CA ASP A 70 16.51 -10.91 15.16
C ASP A 70 18.00 -10.80 14.85
N GLU A 71 18.53 -11.74 14.06
CA GLU A 71 19.89 -11.70 13.53
C GLU A 71 19.84 -11.32 12.04
N GLU A 72 20.50 -10.22 11.69
CA GLU A 72 20.43 -9.62 10.35
C GLU A 72 20.99 -10.52 9.24
N ASP A 73 22.03 -11.31 9.56
CA ASP A 73 22.77 -12.17 8.65
C ASP A 73 22.40 -13.66 8.76
N SER A 74 21.51 -14.03 9.65
CA SER A 74 21.16 -15.44 9.84
C SER A 74 20.25 -15.96 8.72
N VAL A 75 20.48 -17.23 8.36
CA VAL A 75 19.63 -17.98 7.42
C VAL A 75 19.10 -19.22 8.15
N VAL A 76 17.78 -19.26 8.32
CA VAL A 76 17.10 -20.44 8.87
C VAL A 76 16.81 -21.42 7.74
N THR A 77 17.11 -22.72 7.95
CA THR A 77 16.73 -23.74 6.97
C THR A 77 15.36 -24.32 7.32
N MET A 78 14.47 -24.36 6.32
CA MET A 78 13.16 -24.98 6.44
C MET A 78 13.05 -26.19 5.50
N TYR A 79 12.56 -27.29 6.04
CA TYR A 79 12.28 -28.53 5.34
C TYR A 79 10.77 -28.72 5.26
N LEU A 80 10.22 -28.67 4.05
CA LEU A 80 8.78 -28.80 3.80
C LEU A 80 8.52 -30.10 3.03
N THR A 81 7.85 -31.06 3.65
CA THR A 81 7.32 -32.24 2.93
C THR A 81 5.87 -32.00 2.61
N VAL A 82 5.49 -32.02 1.33
CA VAL A 82 4.11 -31.80 0.87
C VAL A 82 3.43 -33.11 0.49
N ARG A 83 2.13 -33.23 0.81
CA ARG A 83 1.28 -34.40 0.56
C ARG A 83 -0.09 -33.99 0.11
N GLU A 84 -0.75 -34.84 -0.69
CA GLU A 84 -2.18 -34.71 -0.93
C GLU A 84 -2.94 -34.94 0.39
N GLY A 85 -3.82 -34.01 0.74
CA GLY A 85 -4.67 -34.08 1.92
C GLY A 85 -6.06 -34.59 1.60
N ASN A 86 -7.07 -33.81 1.94
CA ASN A 86 -8.47 -34.19 1.77
C ASN A 86 -9.32 -33.10 1.11
N PRO A 87 -10.40 -33.47 0.37
CA PRO A 87 -11.27 -32.50 -0.31
C PRO A 87 -12.00 -31.54 0.63
N ALA A 88 -12.23 -31.92 1.89
CA ALA A 88 -12.95 -31.06 2.83
C ALA A 88 -12.13 -29.83 3.29
N GLU A 89 -10.80 -29.94 3.21
CA GLU A 89 -9.86 -28.85 3.50
C GLU A 89 -9.26 -28.25 2.21
N HIS A 90 -9.77 -28.65 1.02
CA HIS A 90 -9.25 -28.27 -0.30
C HIS A 90 -7.74 -28.51 -0.47
N THR A 91 -7.22 -29.58 0.16
CA THR A 91 -5.80 -29.94 0.16
C THR A 91 -5.49 -31.19 -0.65
N ASP A 92 -6.46 -31.74 -1.38
CA ASP A 92 -6.36 -32.97 -2.19
C ASP A 92 -5.72 -32.76 -3.58
N HIS A 93 -4.88 -31.74 -3.70
CA HIS A 93 -4.20 -31.37 -4.93
C HIS A 93 -2.74 -31.85 -4.93
N THR A 94 -2.17 -31.96 -6.11
CA THR A 94 -0.73 -32.22 -6.28
C THR A 94 0.07 -30.94 -6.13
N TRP A 95 1.35 -31.07 -5.75
CA TRP A 95 2.25 -29.91 -5.67
C TRP A 95 2.43 -29.23 -7.03
N THR A 96 2.42 -29.99 -8.11
CA THR A 96 2.43 -29.46 -9.47
C THR A 96 1.21 -28.57 -9.75
N GLU A 97 0.00 -29.00 -9.36
CA GLU A 97 -1.22 -28.19 -9.54
C GLU A 97 -1.16 -26.90 -8.75
N VAL A 98 -0.72 -26.96 -7.48
CA VAL A 98 -0.55 -25.76 -6.63
C VAL A 98 0.37 -24.74 -7.28
N ASN A 99 1.45 -25.17 -7.94
CA ASN A 99 2.44 -24.29 -8.57
C ASN A 99 2.10 -23.86 -10.01
N THR A 100 1.07 -24.45 -10.63
CA THR A 100 0.76 -24.19 -12.04
C THR A 100 -0.07 -22.92 -12.24
N TYR A 101 -1.09 -22.71 -11.40
CA TYR A 101 -2.11 -21.71 -11.66
C TYR A 101 -1.84 -20.43 -10.87
N SER A 102 -2.06 -19.26 -11.51
CA SER A 102 -1.97 -17.96 -10.86
C SER A 102 -3.27 -17.62 -10.11
N LYS A 103 -3.21 -16.66 -9.16
CA LYS A 103 -4.40 -16.18 -8.46
C LYS A 103 -5.49 -15.69 -9.44
N TYR A 104 -5.10 -15.01 -10.52
CA TYR A 104 -6.02 -14.57 -11.58
C TYR A 104 -6.76 -15.72 -12.28
N TRP A 105 -6.10 -16.87 -12.43
CA TRP A 105 -6.73 -18.05 -13.04
C TRP A 105 -7.87 -18.59 -12.18
N TYR A 106 -7.74 -18.55 -10.84
CA TYR A 106 -8.77 -18.93 -9.90
C TYR A 106 -9.92 -17.92 -9.89
N GLU A 107 -9.59 -16.62 -9.81
CA GLU A 107 -10.55 -15.50 -9.82
C GLU A 107 -11.44 -15.52 -11.08
N GLU A 108 -10.84 -15.69 -12.27
CA GLU A 108 -11.60 -15.80 -13.53
C GLU A 108 -12.59 -16.97 -13.57
N ARG A 109 -12.43 -17.97 -12.70
CA ARG A 109 -13.22 -19.21 -12.69
C ARG A 109 -14.07 -19.39 -11.46
N ASP A 110 -14.04 -18.42 -10.56
CA ASP A 110 -14.70 -18.49 -9.25
C ASP A 110 -14.33 -19.81 -8.51
N LEU A 111 -13.04 -20.11 -8.47
CA LEU A 111 -12.50 -21.30 -7.83
C LEU A 111 -11.67 -20.92 -6.60
N GLU A 112 -11.78 -21.75 -5.56
CA GLU A 112 -10.87 -21.66 -4.42
C GLU A 112 -9.45 -22.07 -4.82
N GLN A 113 -8.46 -21.37 -4.26
CA GLN A 113 -7.05 -21.63 -4.55
C GLN A 113 -6.61 -23.01 -4.03
N TYR A 114 -5.97 -23.79 -4.87
CA TYR A 114 -5.44 -25.13 -4.53
C TYR A 114 -4.39 -25.06 -3.42
N ALA A 115 -4.47 -26.03 -2.53
CA ALA A 115 -3.55 -26.21 -1.42
C ALA A 115 -3.12 -27.68 -1.28
N VAL A 116 -2.12 -27.91 -0.47
CA VAL A 116 -1.65 -29.26 -0.07
C VAL A 116 -1.44 -29.29 1.44
N GLU A 117 -1.45 -30.47 2.03
CA GLU A 117 -0.95 -30.67 3.38
C GLU A 117 0.57 -30.63 3.40
N GLY A 118 1.16 -30.08 4.47
CA GLY A 118 2.60 -29.98 4.66
C GLY A 118 3.07 -30.50 6.01
N ILE A 119 4.29 -31.01 6.05
CA ILE A 119 5.08 -31.18 7.26
C ILE A 119 6.19 -30.15 7.17
N LEU A 120 6.04 -29.06 7.94
CA LEU A 120 7.09 -28.07 8.08
C LEU A 120 7.99 -28.46 9.26
N GLN A 121 9.29 -28.47 9.00
CA GLN A 121 10.32 -28.70 10.00
C GLN A 121 11.38 -27.60 9.89
N VAL A 122 11.77 -27.03 11.03
CA VAL A 122 12.80 -25.99 11.11
C VAL A 122 14.12 -26.62 11.57
N GLY A 123 15.21 -26.14 10.99
CA GLY A 123 16.53 -26.68 11.29
C GLY A 123 17.68 -25.86 10.69
N ASP A 124 18.79 -26.53 10.47
CA ASP A 124 19.99 -25.99 9.82
C ASP A 124 20.32 -26.79 8.54
N GLU A 125 21.48 -26.56 7.95
CA GLU A 125 21.98 -27.23 6.77
C GLU A 125 22.14 -28.76 6.90
N ASN A 126 22.15 -29.28 8.14
CA ASN A 126 22.32 -30.70 8.44
C ASN A 126 20.99 -31.41 8.66
N GLY A 127 19.88 -30.68 8.75
CA GLY A 127 18.54 -31.23 8.92
C GLY A 127 17.71 -30.54 10.01
N PRO A 128 16.49 -31.07 10.28
CA PRO A 128 15.63 -30.56 11.35
C PRO A 128 16.29 -30.64 12.73
N LEU A 129 16.18 -29.59 13.55
CA LEU A 129 16.80 -29.49 14.87
C LEU A 129 15.85 -29.89 16.00
N PRO A 130 16.35 -30.64 17.03
CA PRO A 130 15.58 -30.93 18.23
C PRO A 130 15.14 -29.66 18.95
N GLY A 131 13.86 -29.59 19.28
CA GLY A 131 13.28 -28.43 19.97
C GLY A 131 12.64 -27.42 19.02
N GLU A 132 12.99 -27.46 17.75
CA GLU A 132 12.38 -26.62 16.70
C GLU A 132 11.05 -27.18 16.20
N VAL A 133 10.27 -26.31 15.53
CA VAL A 133 8.97 -26.67 14.96
C VAL A 133 9.08 -27.89 14.06
N GLY A 134 8.18 -28.84 14.26
CA GLY A 134 8.04 -30.02 13.44
C GLY A 134 9.11 -31.09 13.62
N TYR A 135 10.06 -30.93 14.56
CA TYR A 135 11.07 -31.97 14.80
C TYR A 135 10.45 -33.33 15.12
N GLY A 136 10.81 -34.34 14.34
CA GLY A 136 10.28 -35.71 14.50
C GLY A 136 8.82 -35.89 14.08
N GLU A 137 8.15 -34.86 13.56
CA GLU A 137 6.80 -34.97 13.00
C GLU A 137 6.81 -35.82 11.72
N ASN A 138 5.80 -36.67 11.60
CA ASN A 138 5.57 -37.52 10.43
C ASN A 138 4.11 -37.42 9.92
N VAL A 139 3.32 -36.59 10.55
CA VAL A 139 1.94 -36.26 10.20
C VAL A 139 1.89 -34.79 9.79
N PRO A 140 1.09 -34.40 8.80
CA PRO A 140 0.97 -33.01 8.38
C PRO A 140 0.65 -32.06 9.54
N ASN A 141 1.47 -31.03 9.67
CA ASN A 141 1.34 -29.98 10.69
C ASN A 141 0.97 -28.63 10.07
N ALA A 142 0.87 -28.54 8.75
CA ALA A 142 0.59 -27.30 8.04
C ALA A 142 -0.30 -27.51 6.82
N ILE A 143 -0.90 -26.41 6.34
CA ILE A 143 -1.50 -26.28 5.00
C ILE A 143 -0.63 -25.30 4.21
N VAL A 144 -0.38 -25.64 2.94
CA VAL A 144 0.55 -24.89 2.08
C VAL A 144 -0.14 -24.50 0.77
N LYS A 145 -0.03 -23.22 0.42
CA LYS A 145 -0.49 -22.69 -0.88
C LYS A 145 0.43 -21.59 -1.38
N ILE A 146 0.36 -21.27 -2.67
CA ILE A 146 1.06 -20.10 -3.20
C ILE A 146 0.41 -18.81 -2.66
N ARG A 147 1.16 -17.71 -2.67
CA ARG A 147 0.67 -16.40 -2.21
C ARG A 147 1.10 -15.26 -3.15
N GLY A 148 0.47 -14.12 -2.95
CA GLY A 148 0.67 -12.91 -3.73
C GLY A 148 -0.40 -12.75 -4.81
N GLN A 149 -0.37 -11.63 -5.50
CA GLN A 149 -1.23 -11.32 -6.65
C GLN A 149 -0.45 -11.54 -7.95
N THR A 150 0.31 -10.54 -8.36
CA THR A 150 1.11 -10.56 -9.60
C THR A 150 2.22 -11.61 -9.55
N SER A 151 2.87 -11.79 -8.40
CA SER A 151 3.95 -12.76 -8.20
C SER A 151 3.54 -14.21 -8.45
N THR A 152 2.24 -14.54 -8.35
CA THR A 152 1.75 -15.90 -8.67
C THR A 152 1.91 -16.28 -10.15
N LYS A 153 2.14 -15.33 -11.06
CA LYS A 153 2.45 -15.58 -12.48
C LYS A 153 3.91 -15.99 -12.71
N ARG A 154 4.81 -15.74 -11.73
CA ARG A 154 6.24 -16.04 -11.88
C ARG A 154 6.51 -17.55 -11.75
N GLU A 155 7.61 -18.01 -12.32
CA GLU A 155 8.05 -19.41 -12.18
C GLU A 155 8.43 -19.74 -10.73
N GLN A 156 9.20 -18.88 -10.08
CA GLN A 156 9.51 -19.01 -8.66
C GLN A 156 8.35 -18.42 -7.84
N LYS A 157 7.69 -19.27 -7.06
CA LYS A 157 6.49 -18.93 -6.29
C LYS A 157 6.83 -18.44 -4.89
N ASN A 158 5.97 -17.56 -4.37
CA ASN A 158 5.87 -17.26 -2.95
C ASN A 158 4.94 -18.28 -2.30
N TYR A 159 5.21 -18.65 -1.05
CA TYR A 159 4.39 -19.63 -0.31
C TYR A 159 3.80 -19.04 0.96
N LYS A 160 2.58 -19.45 1.28
CA LYS A 160 1.94 -19.30 2.58
C LYS A 160 1.86 -20.66 3.22
N ILE A 161 2.47 -20.81 4.40
CA ILE A 161 2.47 -22.02 5.21
C ILE A 161 1.71 -21.71 6.49
N GLU A 162 0.56 -22.35 6.70
CA GLU A 162 -0.29 -22.16 7.87
C GLU A 162 -0.19 -23.38 8.78
N LEU A 163 0.50 -23.23 9.93
CA LEU A 163 0.57 -24.27 10.94
C LEU A 163 -0.82 -24.57 11.50
N LYS A 164 -1.21 -25.85 11.52
CA LYS A 164 -2.48 -26.33 12.05
C LYS A 164 -2.58 -26.04 13.54
N GLU A 165 -3.77 -25.87 14.07
CA GLU A 165 -4.00 -25.61 15.47
C GLU A 165 -3.43 -26.73 16.35
N GLY A 166 -2.71 -26.34 17.42
CA GLY A 166 -2.06 -27.28 18.32
C GLY A 166 -0.80 -27.97 17.77
N LYS A 167 -0.30 -27.58 16.60
CA LYS A 167 0.90 -28.13 15.94
C LYS A 167 2.17 -27.29 16.13
N GLY A 168 2.14 -26.36 17.09
CA GLY A 168 3.26 -25.47 17.37
C GLY A 168 3.16 -24.12 16.67
N GLU A 169 4.15 -23.31 16.97
CA GLU A 169 4.32 -21.94 16.44
C GLU A 169 5.82 -21.70 16.23
N TRP A 170 6.15 -21.02 15.16
CA TRP A 170 7.52 -20.60 14.92
C TRP A 170 7.67 -19.12 15.22
N ARG A 171 8.50 -18.78 16.22
CA ARG A 171 8.65 -17.40 16.70
C ARG A 171 7.30 -16.71 16.94
N ASP A 172 6.39 -17.38 17.65
CA ASP A 172 5.01 -16.94 17.91
C ASP A 172 4.13 -16.76 16.67
N GLN A 173 4.55 -17.27 15.52
CA GLN A 173 3.82 -17.19 14.26
C GLN A 173 3.23 -18.55 13.89
N ARG A 174 1.97 -18.55 13.40
CA ARG A 174 1.33 -19.73 12.80
C ARG A 174 1.26 -19.61 11.28
N THR A 175 1.27 -18.40 10.77
CA THR A 175 1.33 -18.12 9.33
C THR A 175 2.74 -17.70 8.96
N ILE A 176 3.39 -18.49 8.13
CA ILE A 176 4.76 -18.26 7.66
C ILE A 176 4.66 -17.91 6.17
N ASN A 177 4.92 -16.65 5.86
CA ASN A 177 4.94 -16.18 4.47
C ASN A 177 6.38 -16.21 3.97
N LEU A 178 6.63 -16.98 2.94
CA LEU A 178 7.92 -17.07 2.26
C LEU A 178 7.84 -16.32 0.93
N ASN A 179 8.52 -15.17 0.84
CA ASN A 179 8.60 -14.36 -0.36
C ASN A 179 9.89 -14.64 -1.12
N LYS A 180 9.76 -14.98 -2.40
CA LYS A 180 10.90 -15.27 -3.28
C LYS A 180 11.52 -14.03 -3.87
N HIS A 181 10.74 -12.94 -3.96
CA HIS A 181 11.14 -11.68 -4.60
C HIS A 181 11.73 -11.88 -6.01
N GLY A 182 11.16 -12.80 -6.78
CA GLY A 182 11.69 -13.21 -8.11
C GLY A 182 11.69 -12.11 -9.17
N GLY A 183 11.12 -10.94 -8.89
CA GLY A 183 11.14 -9.76 -9.74
C GLY A 183 12.11 -8.68 -9.31
N GLU A 184 12.66 -8.81 -8.12
CA GLU A 184 13.62 -7.89 -7.51
C GLU A 184 15.04 -8.48 -7.64
N GLY A 185 15.95 -7.73 -8.20
CA GLY A 185 17.32 -8.22 -8.44
C GLY A 185 18.13 -8.44 -7.18
N LEU A 186 17.98 -7.57 -6.19
CA LEU A 186 18.70 -7.67 -4.91
C LEU A 186 18.10 -8.70 -3.95
N ARG A 187 16.78 -8.97 -4.05
CA ARG A 187 16.03 -9.93 -3.23
C ARG A 187 15.99 -9.66 -1.72
N PHE A 188 16.34 -8.45 -1.29
CA PHE A 188 16.34 -8.07 0.13
C PHE A 188 15.70 -6.70 0.44
N ARG A 189 15.22 -5.92 -0.56
CA ARG A 189 14.67 -4.57 -0.31
C ARG A 189 13.53 -4.58 0.71
N ASN A 190 12.63 -5.56 0.59
CA ASN A 190 11.53 -5.73 1.54
C ASN A 190 12.04 -5.95 2.99
N LYS A 191 13.07 -6.82 3.17
CA LYS A 191 13.71 -7.02 4.48
C LYS A 191 14.42 -5.76 4.96
N LEU A 192 15.18 -5.09 4.08
CA LEU A 192 15.86 -3.84 4.41
C LEU A 192 14.89 -2.79 4.95
N ALA A 193 13.75 -2.60 4.27
CA ALA A 193 12.73 -1.66 4.71
C ALA A 193 12.17 -2.01 6.09
N TYR A 194 11.81 -3.26 6.36
CA TYR A 194 11.30 -3.68 7.66
C TYR A 194 12.36 -3.56 8.77
N ASP A 195 13.60 -3.93 8.50
CA ASP A 195 14.68 -3.84 9.49
C ASP A 195 15.07 -2.39 9.82
N LEU A 196 14.93 -1.48 8.86
CA LEU A 196 15.05 -0.04 9.12
C LEU A 196 13.86 0.49 9.94
N MET A 197 12.64 0.04 9.65
CA MET A 197 11.42 0.47 10.37
C MET A 197 11.38 0.01 11.83
N LYS A 198 11.88 -1.19 12.14
CA LYS A 198 11.77 -1.77 13.49
C LYS A 198 12.41 -0.89 14.57
N GLU A 199 13.35 -0.03 14.23
CA GLU A 199 14.01 0.86 15.18
C GLU A 199 13.29 2.22 15.36
N ILE A 200 12.32 2.55 14.51
CA ILE A 200 11.59 3.81 14.55
C ILE A 200 10.45 3.72 15.57
N PRO A 201 10.46 4.51 16.66
CA PRO A 201 9.46 4.39 17.72
C PRO A 201 8.02 4.64 17.30
N GLN A 202 7.83 5.47 16.27
CA GLN A 202 6.51 5.88 15.75
C GLN A 202 5.94 4.87 14.75
N MET A 203 6.71 3.87 14.34
CA MET A 203 6.30 2.88 13.34
C MET A 203 6.19 1.48 13.94
N MET A 204 5.29 0.70 13.37
CA MET A 204 5.14 -0.73 13.63
C MET A 204 5.73 -1.48 12.43
N SER A 205 6.58 -2.47 12.67
CA SER A 205 7.24 -3.24 11.62
C SER A 205 6.87 -4.72 11.70
N ALA A 206 7.02 -5.44 10.61
CA ALA A 206 6.95 -6.90 10.60
C ALA A 206 8.35 -7.49 10.84
N ARG A 207 8.43 -8.61 11.59
CA ARG A 207 9.67 -9.39 11.69
C ARG A 207 9.98 -10.05 10.35
N THR A 208 11.25 -10.14 10.01
CA THR A 208 11.72 -10.75 8.77
C THR A 208 12.88 -11.70 9.03
N GLN A 209 13.01 -12.73 8.19
CA GLN A 209 14.07 -13.73 8.30
C GLN A 209 14.44 -14.26 6.93
N PHE A 210 15.74 -14.40 6.63
CA PHE A 210 16.17 -15.17 5.48
C PHE A 210 15.94 -16.67 5.75
N VAL A 211 15.38 -17.36 4.76
CA VAL A 211 15.04 -18.78 4.84
C VAL A 211 15.57 -19.52 3.61
N HIS A 212 16.37 -20.54 3.84
CA HIS A 212 16.72 -21.52 2.80
C HIS A 212 15.67 -22.64 2.83
N LEU A 213 14.91 -22.80 1.74
CA LEU A 213 13.80 -23.75 1.68
C LEU A 213 14.18 -25.01 0.89
N TYR A 214 13.96 -26.16 1.51
CA TYR A 214 13.97 -27.47 0.85
C TYR A 214 12.55 -28.01 0.81
N VAL A 215 12.12 -28.51 -0.36
CA VAL A 215 10.78 -29.11 -0.54
C VAL A 215 10.90 -30.55 -0.98
N LYS A 216 10.17 -31.44 -0.30
CA LYS A 216 10.00 -32.84 -0.67
C LYS A 216 8.57 -33.06 -1.13
N ASP A 217 8.39 -33.31 -2.41
CA ASP A 217 7.10 -33.59 -3.00
C ASP A 217 6.76 -35.09 -2.90
N GLU A 218 5.85 -35.42 -1.99
CA GLU A 218 5.28 -36.78 -1.82
C GLU A 218 3.84 -36.84 -2.41
N THR A 219 3.39 -35.82 -3.17
CA THR A 219 2.13 -35.89 -3.92
C THR A 219 2.30 -36.80 -5.16
N LYS A 220 1.19 -37.13 -5.81
CA LYS A 220 1.20 -37.97 -6.99
C LYS A 220 2.06 -37.38 -8.12
N GLY A 221 3.11 -38.10 -8.48
CA GLY A 221 4.07 -37.68 -9.51
C GLY A 221 5.25 -36.89 -8.98
N GLY A 222 5.29 -36.61 -7.67
CA GLY A 222 6.41 -35.94 -7.01
C GLY A 222 7.68 -36.78 -6.94
N SER A 223 8.82 -36.13 -6.69
CA SER A 223 10.14 -36.77 -6.66
C SER A 223 10.38 -37.65 -5.42
N GLY A 224 9.69 -37.33 -4.31
CA GLY A 224 9.86 -37.98 -3.00
C GLY A 224 11.22 -37.75 -2.33
N VAL A 225 12.01 -36.76 -2.82
CA VAL A 225 13.28 -36.34 -2.23
C VAL A 225 13.25 -34.85 -1.99
N PHE A 226 14.09 -34.35 -1.05
CA PHE A 226 14.24 -32.94 -0.84
C PHE A 226 14.97 -32.29 -2.03
N GLU A 227 14.35 -31.30 -2.62
CA GLU A 227 14.89 -30.46 -3.67
C GLU A 227 15.15 -29.05 -3.11
N ASP A 228 16.22 -28.43 -3.54
CA ASP A 228 16.60 -27.08 -3.14
C ASP A 228 15.70 -26.06 -3.86
N TYR A 229 14.98 -25.27 -3.09
CA TYR A 229 14.13 -24.18 -3.60
C TYR A 229 14.80 -22.79 -3.44
N GLY A 230 16.05 -22.75 -2.94
CA GLY A 230 16.85 -21.55 -2.79
C GLY A 230 16.42 -20.65 -1.65
N LEU A 231 16.81 -19.37 -1.72
CA LEU A 231 16.60 -18.37 -0.67
C LEU A 231 15.22 -17.71 -0.78
N TYR A 232 14.60 -17.51 0.36
CA TYR A 232 13.36 -16.74 0.57
C TYR A 232 13.56 -15.70 1.67
N THR A 233 12.74 -14.67 1.66
CA THR A 233 12.52 -13.81 2.83
C THR A 233 11.19 -14.18 3.48
N GLN A 234 11.24 -14.66 4.72
CA GLN A 234 10.04 -14.78 5.53
C GLN A 234 9.63 -13.39 6.02
N VAL A 235 8.34 -13.08 5.91
CA VAL A 235 7.75 -11.82 6.41
C VAL A 235 6.58 -12.18 7.32
N GLU A 236 6.57 -11.62 8.52
CA GLU A 236 5.52 -11.83 9.51
C GLU A 236 4.16 -11.40 8.96
N GLN A 237 3.13 -12.23 9.18
CA GLN A 237 1.77 -11.93 8.73
C GLN A 237 1.10 -10.94 9.69
N ILE A 238 0.78 -9.76 9.21
CA ILE A 238 -0.03 -8.79 9.96
C ILE A 238 -1.46 -9.33 10.09
N ASN A 239 -1.84 -9.70 11.31
CA ASN A 239 -3.13 -10.26 11.69
C ASN A 239 -3.33 -10.13 13.21
N GLY A 240 -4.40 -10.70 13.77
CA GLY A 240 -4.66 -10.64 15.22
C GLY A 240 -3.54 -11.23 16.09
N ARG A 241 -2.76 -12.19 15.58
CA ARG A 241 -1.60 -12.75 16.32
C ARG A 241 -0.44 -11.75 16.33
N TYR A 242 -0.13 -11.15 15.19
CA TYR A 242 0.83 -10.04 15.10
C TYR A 242 0.48 -8.95 16.12
N LEU A 243 -0.78 -8.47 16.11
CA LEU A 243 -1.21 -7.44 17.06
C LEU A 243 -0.93 -7.85 18.50
N LYS A 244 -1.29 -9.08 18.88
CA LYS A 244 -1.06 -9.59 20.23
C LYS A 244 0.43 -9.66 20.59
N THR A 245 1.28 -10.17 19.72
CA THR A 245 2.73 -10.32 19.95
C THR A 245 3.39 -8.95 20.07
N HIS A 246 2.97 -8.00 19.26
CA HIS A 246 3.44 -6.61 19.26
C HIS A 246 2.83 -5.75 20.40
N GLY A 247 2.07 -6.36 21.33
CA GLY A 247 1.49 -5.63 22.46
C GLY A 247 0.30 -4.74 22.10
N LEU A 248 -0.30 -4.98 20.93
CA LEU A 248 -1.43 -4.23 20.40
C LEU A 248 -2.75 -4.93 20.71
N ASP A 249 -3.87 -4.18 20.66
CA ASP A 249 -5.20 -4.75 20.87
C ASP A 249 -5.64 -5.58 19.66
N ASN A 250 -5.65 -6.91 19.83
CA ASN A 250 -6.04 -7.85 18.78
C ASN A 250 -7.57 -8.00 18.58
N ASN A 251 -8.38 -7.28 19.36
CA ASN A 251 -9.82 -7.19 19.15
C ASN A 251 -10.21 -5.92 18.35
N GLY A 252 -9.25 -5.07 18.04
CA GLY A 252 -9.43 -3.86 17.27
C GLY A 252 -9.78 -4.10 15.81
N GLN A 253 -10.06 -3.02 15.10
CA GLN A 253 -10.25 -3.05 13.66
C GLN A 253 -8.88 -3.18 12.98
N LEU A 254 -8.81 -4.02 11.97
CA LEU A 254 -7.62 -4.20 11.14
C LEU A 254 -8.07 -4.45 9.70
N TYR A 255 -7.67 -3.57 8.81
CA TYR A 255 -7.99 -3.64 7.38
C TYR A 255 -6.69 -3.63 6.57
N LYS A 256 -6.58 -4.52 5.59
CA LYS A 256 -5.52 -4.43 4.59
C LYS A 256 -6.04 -3.61 3.40
N ASN A 257 -5.33 -2.57 3.04
CA ASN A 257 -5.68 -1.77 1.89
C ASN A 257 -5.35 -2.51 0.59
N GLU A 258 -6.35 -2.65 -0.26
CA GLU A 258 -6.20 -3.21 -1.61
C GLU A 258 -6.15 -2.09 -2.66
N PHE A 259 -7.07 -1.13 -2.60
CA PHE A 259 -7.07 0.10 -3.39
C PHE A 259 -8.00 1.12 -2.71
N PHE A 260 -7.44 1.99 -1.87
CA PHE A 260 -8.24 2.80 -0.96
C PHE A 260 -7.69 4.22 -0.79
N GLU A 261 -8.37 5.21 -1.36
CA GLU A 261 -7.99 6.63 -1.34
C GLU A 261 -8.73 7.43 -0.25
N PHE A 262 -9.30 6.78 0.75
CA PHE A 262 -10.12 7.37 1.82
C PHE A 262 -11.40 8.07 1.32
N LEU A 263 -11.89 7.72 0.15
CA LEU A 263 -13.22 8.12 -0.29
C LEU A 263 -14.30 7.34 0.48
N ARG A 264 -15.52 7.90 0.55
CA ARG A 264 -16.57 7.30 1.37
C ARG A 264 -17.12 5.96 0.84
N TYR A 265 -17.08 5.73 -0.45
CA TYR A 265 -17.56 4.48 -1.11
C TYR A 265 -18.87 3.94 -0.53
N GLU A 266 -19.93 4.77 -0.47
CA GLU A 266 -21.21 4.47 0.20
C GLU A 266 -21.89 3.18 -0.26
N ASP A 267 -21.68 2.78 -1.52
CA ASP A 267 -22.25 1.56 -2.08
C ASP A 267 -21.51 0.28 -1.62
N ALA A 268 -20.25 0.38 -1.23
CA ALA A 268 -19.40 -0.74 -0.83
C ALA A 268 -19.11 -0.77 0.68
N ILE A 269 -18.65 0.34 1.27
CA ILE A 269 -18.29 0.40 2.69
C ILE A 269 -19.51 0.68 3.55
N LYS A 270 -20.08 -0.38 4.09
CA LYS A 270 -21.31 -0.39 4.90
C LYS A 270 -21.10 -1.09 6.23
N LEU A 271 -22.02 -0.88 7.17
CA LEU A 271 -22.05 -1.67 8.40
C LEU A 271 -22.35 -3.14 8.06
N ALA A 272 -21.68 -4.08 8.74
CA ALA A 272 -21.96 -5.51 8.58
C ALA A 272 -23.41 -5.90 8.91
N THR A 273 -24.15 -5.04 9.63
CA THR A 273 -25.58 -5.22 9.94
C THR A 273 -26.52 -4.62 8.88
N ASP A 274 -25.99 -3.90 7.89
CA ASP A 274 -26.80 -3.34 6.79
C ASP A 274 -27.36 -4.48 5.93
N PRO A 275 -28.68 -4.50 5.61
CA PRO A 275 -29.26 -5.54 4.77
C PRO A 275 -28.68 -5.64 3.34
N THR A 276 -27.98 -4.60 2.89
CA THR A 276 -27.33 -4.55 1.58
C THR A 276 -25.81 -4.67 1.67
N PHE A 277 -25.27 -5.08 2.84
CA PHE A 277 -23.85 -5.32 3.02
C PHE A 277 -23.40 -6.47 2.12
N ASP A 278 -22.33 -6.24 1.40
CA ASP A 278 -21.67 -7.22 0.54
C ASP A 278 -20.17 -7.22 0.89
N LEU A 279 -19.67 -8.32 1.40
CA LEU A 279 -18.29 -8.45 1.84
C LEU A 279 -17.30 -8.33 0.67
N ASP A 280 -17.63 -8.92 -0.48
CA ASP A 280 -16.75 -8.89 -1.67
C ASP A 280 -16.62 -7.46 -2.21
N ALA A 281 -17.73 -6.71 -2.23
CA ALA A 281 -17.72 -5.30 -2.58
C ALA A 281 -16.91 -4.46 -1.58
N PHE A 282 -17.01 -4.74 -0.28
CA PHE A 282 -16.24 -4.09 0.77
C PHE A 282 -14.73 -4.40 0.60
N GLU A 283 -14.40 -5.68 0.41
CA GLU A 283 -13.02 -6.15 0.31
C GLU A 283 -12.33 -5.77 -1.02
N THR A 284 -13.07 -5.20 -1.98
CA THR A 284 -12.46 -4.53 -3.15
C THR A 284 -11.55 -3.36 -2.72
N TYR A 285 -11.89 -2.70 -1.61
CA TYR A 285 -11.13 -1.56 -1.07
C TYR A 285 -10.30 -1.93 0.16
N LEU A 286 -10.88 -2.68 1.10
CA LEU A 286 -10.31 -2.96 2.41
C LEU A 286 -10.59 -4.41 2.82
N GLU A 287 -9.57 -5.28 2.75
CA GLU A 287 -9.70 -6.67 3.22
C GLU A 287 -9.79 -6.71 4.75
N VAL A 288 -10.87 -7.30 5.28
CA VAL A 288 -11.13 -7.35 6.73
C VAL A 288 -10.25 -8.38 7.41
N LYS A 289 -9.39 -7.96 8.33
CA LYS A 289 -8.45 -8.82 9.08
C LYS A 289 -8.69 -8.81 10.59
N GLY A 290 -9.51 -7.91 11.08
CA GLY A 290 -9.82 -7.72 12.49
C GLY A 290 -11.31 -7.73 12.78
N ASN A 291 -11.74 -6.85 13.68
CA ASN A 291 -13.13 -6.70 14.09
C ASN A 291 -14.02 -6.28 12.91
N THR A 292 -15.23 -6.84 12.85
CA THR A 292 -16.21 -6.59 11.78
C THR A 292 -17.21 -5.46 12.10
N ASP A 293 -17.05 -4.75 13.21
CA ASP A 293 -17.77 -3.50 13.46
C ASP A 293 -17.09 -2.36 12.67
N HIS A 294 -17.70 -1.97 11.58
CA HIS A 294 -17.17 -0.95 10.67
C HIS A 294 -17.62 0.48 11.02
N SER A 295 -18.34 0.68 12.15
CA SER A 295 -18.91 1.99 12.51
C SER A 295 -17.85 3.08 12.61
N LYS A 296 -16.75 2.82 13.33
CA LYS A 296 -15.62 3.76 13.49
C LYS A 296 -14.97 4.12 12.14
N LEU A 297 -14.78 3.13 11.26
CA LEU A 297 -14.24 3.36 9.91
C LEU A 297 -15.17 4.28 9.10
N ILE A 298 -16.48 4.02 9.14
CA ILE A 298 -17.47 4.80 8.40
C ILE A 298 -17.53 6.23 8.91
N GLU A 299 -17.57 6.45 10.23
CA GLU A 299 -17.55 7.79 10.82
C GLU A 299 -16.27 8.55 10.46
N MET A 300 -15.13 7.90 10.47
CA MET A 300 -13.86 8.50 10.04
C MET A 300 -13.93 8.92 8.57
N LEU A 301 -14.46 8.07 7.68
CA LEU A 301 -14.59 8.38 6.26
C LEU A 301 -15.61 9.50 6.00
N GLU A 302 -16.69 9.58 6.78
CA GLU A 302 -17.64 10.69 6.69
C GLU A 302 -16.94 12.02 7.05
N ASP A 303 -16.18 12.08 8.14
CA ASP A 303 -15.44 13.27 8.53
C ASP A 303 -14.32 13.62 7.50
N VAL A 304 -13.63 12.63 6.95
CA VAL A 304 -12.60 12.83 5.90
C VAL A 304 -13.20 13.41 4.62
N ASN A 305 -14.44 13.06 4.28
CA ASN A 305 -15.10 13.50 3.05
C ASN A 305 -16.00 14.73 3.25
N ASP A 306 -16.20 15.21 4.49
CA ASP A 306 -16.92 16.44 4.78
C ASP A 306 -16.00 17.67 4.69
N TYR A 307 -16.10 18.40 3.58
CA TYR A 307 -15.34 19.64 3.38
C TYR A 307 -15.81 20.83 4.23
N SER A 308 -16.93 20.70 4.96
CA SER A 308 -17.38 21.73 5.90
C SER A 308 -16.63 21.66 7.24
N VAL A 309 -15.97 20.53 7.53
CA VAL A 309 -15.13 20.30 8.71
C VAL A 309 -13.67 20.58 8.37
N PRO A 310 -12.95 21.40 9.15
CA PRO A 310 -11.50 21.55 8.99
C PRO A 310 -10.80 20.18 9.08
N ILE A 311 -9.86 19.92 8.18
CA ILE A 311 -9.17 18.62 8.17
C ILE A 311 -8.34 18.41 9.44
N GLU A 312 -7.92 19.49 10.09
CA GLU A 312 -7.20 19.47 11.37
C GLU A 312 -8.03 18.81 12.46
N ASP A 313 -9.32 19.14 12.56
CA ASP A 313 -10.24 18.54 13.53
C ASP A 313 -10.44 17.04 13.24
N THR A 314 -10.54 16.67 11.96
CA THR A 314 -10.66 15.28 11.51
C THR A 314 -9.41 14.46 11.84
N VAL A 315 -8.24 15.00 11.52
CA VAL A 315 -6.97 14.31 11.78
C VAL A 315 -6.70 14.21 13.27
N GLU A 316 -6.96 15.27 14.05
CA GLU A 316 -6.82 15.23 15.51
C GLU A 316 -7.77 14.19 16.13
N LYS A 317 -8.98 14.02 15.62
CA LYS A 317 -9.94 13.03 16.11
C LYS A 317 -9.53 11.60 15.76
N TRP A 318 -9.18 11.35 14.51
CA TRP A 318 -9.15 9.99 13.95
C TRP A 318 -7.75 9.39 13.74
N PHE A 319 -6.68 10.18 13.74
CA PHE A 319 -5.36 9.67 13.39
C PHE A 319 -4.31 9.99 14.46
N ASP A 320 -3.33 9.12 14.60
CA ASP A 320 -2.06 9.46 15.24
C ASP A 320 -1.16 10.14 14.22
N THR A 321 -0.99 11.46 14.36
CA THR A 321 -0.25 12.29 13.39
C THR A 321 1.24 11.93 13.30
N GLU A 322 1.87 11.50 14.42
CA GLU A 322 3.27 11.07 14.38
C GLU A 322 3.41 9.77 13.60
N ASN A 323 2.59 8.75 13.88
CA ASN A 323 2.60 7.52 13.09
C ASN A 323 2.40 7.81 11.60
N LEU A 324 1.43 8.70 11.28
CA LEU A 324 1.12 9.06 9.90
C LEU A 324 2.30 9.74 9.20
N PHE A 325 2.93 10.75 9.84
CA PHE A 325 4.06 11.47 9.25
C PHE A 325 5.32 10.60 9.13
N TYR A 326 5.61 9.76 10.12
CA TYR A 326 6.77 8.87 10.05
C TYR A 326 6.58 7.77 9.01
N TRP A 327 5.38 7.18 8.90
CA TRP A 327 5.08 6.21 7.85
C TRP A 327 5.22 6.85 6.46
N MET A 328 4.57 7.99 6.24
CA MET A 328 4.61 8.69 4.94
C MET A 328 6.02 9.15 4.59
N GLY A 329 6.73 9.76 5.55
CA GLY A 329 8.11 10.18 5.37
C GLY A 329 9.05 9.02 5.07
N PHE A 330 8.84 7.86 5.71
CA PHE A 330 9.60 6.64 5.43
C PHE A 330 9.37 6.16 3.99
N GLN A 331 8.10 6.05 3.56
CA GLN A 331 7.78 5.61 2.20
C GLN A 331 8.33 6.57 1.14
N ILE A 332 8.24 7.88 1.37
CA ILE A 332 8.82 8.90 0.48
C ILE A 332 10.34 8.72 0.37
N LEU A 333 11.05 8.56 1.48
CA LEU A 333 12.50 8.36 1.47
C LEU A 333 12.92 7.04 0.84
N MET A 334 12.13 6.00 1.01
CA MET A 334 12.35 4.71 0.36
C MET A 334 11.92 4.67 -1.11
N GLY A 335 11.34 5.74 -1.64
CA GLY A 335 10.85 5.80 -3.02
C GLY A 335 9.78 4.74 -3.33
N ASN A 336 9.03 4.30 -2.32
CA ASN A 336 8.00 3.29 -2.49
C ASN A 336 6.72 3.91 -3.05
N GLU A 337 6.63 4.00 -4.37
CA GLU A 337 5.52 4.63 -5.07
C GLU A 337 4.18 3.86 -4.91
N ASP A 338 4.25 2.58 -4.57
CA ASP A 338 3.11 1.65 -4.50
C ASP A 338 2.28 1.78 -3.20
N THR A 339 2.52 2.85 -2.40
CA THR A 339 1.88 3.06 -1.10
C THR A 339 0.86 4.21 -1.07
N ASN A 340 0.53 4.80 -2.21
CA ASN A 340 -0.40 5.93 -2.31
C ASN A 340 -1.85 5.56 -1.94
N ALA A 341 -2.29 4.33 -2.21
CA ALA A 341 -3.65 3.83 -1.92
C ALA A 341 -3.68 2.34 -1.52
N ARG A 342 -2.53 1.69 -1.38
CA ARG A 342 -2.41 0.25 -1.06
C ARG A 342 -1.12 -0.04 -0.31
N ASN A 343 -0.84 -1.33 -0.04
CA ASN A 343 0.38 -1.78 0.63
C ASN A 343 0.58 -1.22 2.04
N TYR A 344 -0.51 -1.09 2.77
CA TYR A 344 -0.50 -0.84 4.21
C TYR A 344 -1.76 -1.39 4.87
N PHE A 345 -1.71 -1.53 6.19
CA PHE A 345 -2.88 -1.85 7.00
C PHE A 345 -3.34 -0.61 7.75
N LEU A 346 -4.65 -0.46 7.86
CA LEU A 346 -5.28 0.52 8.71
C LEU A 346 -5.74 -0.19 9.99
N TYR A 347 -5.17 0.20 11.13
CA TYR A 347 -5.42 -0.41 12.43
C TYR A 347 -6.02 0.58 13.41
N SER A 348 -7.04 0.17 14.17
CA SER A 348 -7.62 0.95 15.25
C SER A 348 -7.98 0.05 16.44
N PRO A 349 -7.41 0.29 17.66
CA PRO A 349 -7.78 -0.46 18.85
C PRO A 349 -9.22 -0.14 19.29
N LEU A 350 -9.87 -1.05 20.04
CA LEU A 350 -11.27 -0.84 20.46
C LEU A 350 -11.46 0.37 21.37
N ASN A 351 -10.49 0.64 22.22
CA ASN A 351 -10.59 1.64 23.28
C ASN A 351 -10.09 3.04 22.91
N LEU A 352 -9.67 3.26 21.67
CA LEU A 352 -9.22 4.55 21.15
C LEU A 352 -9.89 4.83 19.81
N ASP A 353 -10.23 6.10 19.58
CA ASP A 353 -10.76 6.56 18.30
C ASP A 353 -9.64 7.04 17.39
N LYS A 354 -8.55 6.26 17.32
CA LYS A 354 -7.37 6.57 16.51
C LYS A 354 -7.07 5.44 15.54
N PHE A 355 -6.82 5.81 14.29
CA PHE A 355 -6.26 4.92 13.28
C PHE A 355 -4.75 5.09 13.18
N TYR A 356 -4.07 3.98 13.00
CA TYR A 356 -2.63 3.85 12.78
C TYR A 356 -2.38 3.14 11.47
N ILE A 357 -1.31 3.51 10.79
CA ILE A 357 -0.86 2.81 9.58
C ILE A 357 0.27 1.85 9.93
N ILE A 358 0.14 0.59 9.49
CA ILE A 358 1.17 -0.44 9.55
C ILE A 358 1.60 -0.74 8.13
N SER A 359 2.89 -0.58 7.82
CA SER A 359 3.43 -0.77 6.48
C SER A 359 3.35 -2.22 6.03
N TRP A 360 3.12 -2.43 4.74
CA TRP A 360 3.08 -3.73 4.09
C TRP A 360 3.70 -3.65 2.69
N ASP A 361 4.36 -4.73 2.27
CA ASP A 361 4.90 -4.94 0.93
C ASP A 361 5.81 -3.81 0.44
N ASN A 362 7.03 -3.78 0.98
CA ASN A 362 8.01 -2.72 0.69
C ASN A 362 9.03 -3.15 -0.39
N ASP A 363 8.71 -4.14 -1.23
CA ASP A 363 9.63 -4.65 -2.25
C ASP A 363 9.79 -3.71 -3.46
N ALA A 364 8.89 -2.74 -3.61
CA ALA A 364 9.01 -1.65 -4.59
C ALA A 364 9.88 -0.47 -4.11
N SER A 365 10.61 -0.61 -2.99
CA SER A 365 11.48 0.44 -2.46
C SER A 365 12.82 0.49 -3.17
N LEU A 366 13.36 1.69 -3.39
CA LEU A 366 14.73 1.93 -3.90
C LEU A 366 15.01 1.20 -5.23
N THR A 367 14.16 1.42 -6.23
CA THR A 367 14.20 0.73 -7.52
C THR A 367 14.74 1.59 -8.67
N ALA A 368 15.11 2.85 -8.42
CA ALA A 368 15.42 3.84 -9.47
C ALA A 368 16.51 3.39 -10.47
N LEU A 369 17.53 2.66 -10.03
CA LEU A 369 18.55 2.11 -10.94
C LEU A 369 18.15 0.78 -11.58
N GLU A 370 17.26 0.01 -10.95
CA GLU A 370 16.84 -1.30 -11.46
C GLU A 370 15.73 -1.20 -12.50
N ASP A 371 14.75 -0.32 -12.30
CA ASP A 371 13.60 -0.17 -13.17
C ASP A 371 13.94 0.07 -14.65
N PRO A 372 14.92 0.94 -14.98
CA PRO A 372 15.34 1.11 -16.37
C PRO A 372 15.92 -0.17 -17.01
N ILE A 373 16.55 -1.05 -16.22
CA ILE A 373 17.09 -2.34 -16.71
C ILE A 373 15.94 -3.25 -17.16
N HIS A 374 14.80 -3.18 -16.47
CA HIS A 374 13.58 -3.92 -16.81
C HIS A 374 12.69 -3.22 -17.83
N GLY A 375 13.13 -2.07 -18.38
CA GLY A 375 12.37 -1.28 -19.35
C GLY A 375 11.23 -0.48 -18.73
N MET A 376 11.24 -0.30 -17.41
CA MET A 376 10.33 0.60 -16.70
C MET A 376 10.94 1.99 -16.57
N ASN A 377 10.08 3.01 -16.56
CA ASN A 377 10.54 4.37 -16.26
C ASN A 377 10.64 4.51 -14.73
N GLY A 378 11.77 5.03 -14.25
CA GLY A 378 11.86 5.53 -12.88
C GLY A 378 10.98 6.78 -12.70
N PHE A 379 10.90 7.32 -11.48
CA PHE A 379 10.06 8.49 -11.21
C PHE A 379 10.67 9.83 -11.63
N ALA A 380 11.78 9.85 -12.31
CA ALA A 380 12.36 11.10 -12.81
C ALA A 380 11.41 11.80 -13.78
N GLY A 381 10.90 12.97 -13.40
CA GLY A 381 9.98 13.78 -14.20
C GLY A 381 8.52 13.34 -14.18
N SER A 382 8.15 12.38 -13.32
CA SER A 382 6.77 11.95 -13.10
C SER A 382 6.19 12.51 -11.81
N TRP A 383 4.89 12.28 -11.60
CA TRP A 383 4.21 12.58 -10.33
C TRP A 383 4.48 11.53 -9.24
N GLU A 384 5.13 10.42 -9.53
CA GLU A 384 5.37 9.28 -8.61
C GLU A 384 6.47 9.55 -7.57
N ALA A 385 6.81 10.82 -7.28
CA ALA A 385 7.83 11.18 -6.32
C ALA A 385 7.31 12.17 -5.27
N GLY A 386 7.86 12.11 -4.06
CA GLY A 386 7.54 13.01 -2.97
C GLY A 386 6.05 12.99 -2.62
N ILE A 387 5.50 14.16 -2.27
CA ILE A 387 4.06 14.27 -1.93
C ILE A 387 3.14 14.19 -3.13
N SER A 388 3.65 14.40 -4.34
CA SER A 388 2.85 14.31 -5.56
C SER A 388 2.25 12.92 -5.75
N ASN A 389 2.98 11.86 -5.35
CA ASN A 389 2.49 10.48 -5.37
C ASN A 389 1.21 10.26 -4.54
N TYR A 390 1.06 11.01 -3.46
CA TYR A 390 -0.07 10.87 -2.52
C TYR A 390 -1.21 11.85 -2.78
N TRP A 391 -1.06 12.80 -3.73
CA TRP A 391 -2.04 13.87 -3.96
C TRP A 391 -3.39 13.38 -4.46
N GLY A 392 -3.45 12.20 -5.09
CA GLY A 392 -4.71 11.56 -5.50
C GLY A 392 -5.53 10.99 -4.35
N ASN A 393 -4.96 10.84 -3.15
CA ASN A 393 -5.63 10.32 -1.96
C ASN A 393 -6.26 11.49 -1.19
N ILE A 394 -7.57 11.43 -0.93
CA ILE A 394 -8.32 12.57 -0.37
C ILE A 394 -7.88 12.98 1.02
N LEU A 395 -7.53 12.03 1.89
CA LEU A 395 -7.00 12.34 3.22
C LEU A 395 -5.70 13.12 3.12
N PHE A 396 -4.73 12.59 2.37
CA PHE A 396 -3.41 13.20 2.22
C PHE A 396 -3.48 14.53 1.47
N GLN A 397 -4.30 14.61 0.41
CA GLN A 397 -4.53 15.87 -0.30
C GLN A 397 -5.04 16.98 0.61
N ARG A 398 -6.03 16.68 1.46
CA ARG A 398 -6.57 17.65 2.42
C ARG A 398 -5.52 18.05 3.46
N MET A 399 -4.76 17.08 3.98
CA MET A 399 -3.69 17.33 4.95
C MET A 399 -2.59 18.23 4.37
N TYR A 400 -2.14 17.96 3.14
CA TYR A 400 -1.07 18.74 2.52
C TYR A 400 -1.43 20.21 2.26
N LYS A 401 -2.72 20.55 2.16
CA LYS A 401 -3.17 21.96 2.06
C LYS A 401 -2.92 22.74 3.34
N VAL A 402 -2.75 22.08 4.48
CA VAL A 402 -2.42 22.68 5.78
C VAL A 402 -0.90 22.75 5.93
N LYS A 403 -0.38 23.97 6.12
CA LYS A 403 1.07 24.20 6.21
C LYS A 403 1.71 23.44 7.38
N GLU A 404 1.05 23.44 8.52
CA GLU A 404 1.52 22.80 9.76
C GLU A 404 1.75 21.29 9.56
N TYR A 405 0.94 20.64 8.73
CA TYR A 405 1.12 19.22 8.41
C TYR A 405 2.27 18.98 7.42
N ARG A 406 2.49 19.88 6.46
CA ARG A 406 3.69 19.82 5.61
C ARG A 406 4.96 20.04 6.42
N ASP A 407 4.95 21.00 7.35
CA ASP A 407 6.08 21.26 8.26
C ASP A 407 6.34 20.04 9.16
N GLY A 408 5.28 19.41 9.72
CA GLY A 408 5.38 18.20 10.53
C GLY A 408 5.93 16.99 9.75
N LEU A 409 5.49 16.79 8.52
CA LEU A 409 6.03 15.76 7.63
C LEU A 409 7.51 16.02 7.31
N THR A 410 7.87 17.26 6.98
CA THR A 410 9.26 17.65 6.74
C THR A 410 10.14 17.34 7.96
N GLN A 411 9.67 17.68 9.16
CA GLN A 411 10.40 17.39 10.39
C GLN A 411 10.57 15.87 10.62
N ALA A 412 9.54 15.07 10.35
CA ALA A 412 9.61 13.61 10.43
C ALA A 412 10.65 13.05 9.43
N ILE A 413 10.63 13.51 8.18
CA ILE A 413 11.59 13.14 7.12
C ILE A 413 13.02 13.49 7.53
N GLU A 414 13.27 14.69 8.08
CA GLU A 414 14.60 15.09 8.55
C GLU A 414 15.07 14.22 9.73
N THR A 415 14.16 13.86 10.62
CA THR A 415 14.47 12.95 11.75
C THR A 415 14.79 11.55 11.24
N LEU A 416 13.96 11.01 10.34
CA LEU A 416 14.19 9.71 9.71
C LEU A 416 15.56 9.65 9.04
N ARG A 417 15.88 10.63 8.21
CA ARG A 417 17.13 10.71 7.46
C ARG A 417 18.37 10.87 8.35
N SER A 418 18.27 11.68 9.40
CA SER A 418 19.42 11.99 10.26
C SER A 418 19.67 10.96 11.37
N GLN A 419 18.66 10.17 11.76
CA GLN A 419 18.77 9.26 12.91
C GLN A 419 18.57 7.77 12.54
N TYR A 420 17.71 7.46 11.59
CA TYR A 420 17.29 6.08 11.30
C TYR A 420 17.75 5.59 9.93
N LEU A 421 17.75 6.43 8.90
CA LEU A 421 18.12 6.10 7.53
C LEU A 421 19.46 6.77 7.15
N THR A 422 20.44 6.74 8.07
CA THR A 422 21.75 7.30 7.78
C THR A 422 22.51 6.44 6.77
N LYS A 423 23.35 7.06 5.96
CA LYS A 423 24.12 6.36 4.93
C LYS A 423 24.94 5.22 5.51
N GLU A 424 25.55 5.43 6.69
CA GLU A 424 26.36 4.42 7.37
C GLU A 424 25.53 3.20 7.77
N LYS A 425 24.30 3.43 8.28
CA LYS A 425 23.43 2.35 8.72
C LYS A 425 22.88 1.56 7.53
N VAL A 426 22.41 2.27 6.49
CA VAL A 426 21.89 1.63 5.28
C VAL A 426 22.97 0.80 4.61
N ASN A 427 24.17 1.36 4.38
CA ASN A 427 25.29 0.64 3.77
C ASN A 427 25.68 -0.59 4.59
N ARG A 428 25.77 -0.49 5.93
CA ARG A 428 26.05 -1.64 6.78
C ARG A 428 25.06 -2.78 6.59
N LEU A 429 23.76 -2.49 6.57
CA LEU A 429 22.73 -3.50 6.34
C LEU A 429 22.81 -4.08 4.93
N VAL A 430 23.00 -3.23 3.94
CA VAL A 430 23.14 -3.65 2.53
C VAL A 430 24.36 -4.57 2.36
N ASP A 431 25.52 -4.20 2.92
CA ASP A 431 26.72 -5.04 2.88
C ASP A 431 26.45 -6.41 3.51
N THR A 432 25.83 -6.41 4.72
CA THR A 432 25.45 -7.65 5.42
C THR A 432 24.53 -8.53 4.56
N TYR A 433 23.52 -7.93 3.92
CA TYR A 433 22.57 -8.70 3.09
C TYR A 433 23.19 -9.14 1.76
N CYS A 434 24.09 -8.37 1.18
CA CYS A 434 24.83 -8.81 0.00
C CYS A 434 25.66 -10.06 0.29
N ASP A 435 26.35 -10.10 1.44
CA ASP A 435 27.13 -11.26 1.86
C ASP A 435 26.27 -12.52 2.02
N VAL A 436 25.03 -12.37 2.52
CA VAL A 436 24.08 -13.49 2.69
C VAL A 436 23.45 -13.90 1.36
N VAL A 437 22.94 -12.94 0.57
CA VAL A 437 22.03 -13.20 -0.55
C VAL A 437 22.74 -13.55 -1.85
N LYS A 438 23.86 -12.87 -2.17
CA LYS A 438 24.61 -13.10 -3.41
C LYS A 438 25.00 -14.57 -3.64
N PRO A 439 25.48 -15.34 -2.62
CA PRO A 439 25.80 -16.76 -2.81
C PRO A 439 24.61 -17.59 -3.29
N TYR A 440 23.40 -17.26 -2.88
CA TYR A 440 22.17 -17.95 -3.32
C TYR A 440 21.74 -17.49 -4.71
N VAL A 441 21.65 -16.17 -4.94
CA VAL A 441 21.18 -15.60 -6.22
C VAL A 441 22.04 -16.10 -7.39
N TYR A 442 23.34 -16.24 -7.19
CA TYR A 442 24.29 -16.70 -8.23
C TYR A 442 24.65 -18.19 -8.11
N SER A 443 23.82 -18.97 -7.41
CA SER A 443 23.89 -20.43 -7.36
C SER A 443 22.55 -21.06 -7.74
N MET A 444 22.57 -22.34 -8.13
CA MET A 444 21.33 -23.08 -8.41
C MET A 444 20.52 -23.26 -7.11
N PRO A 445 19.17 -23.15 -7.14
CA PRO A 445 18.33 -22.95 -8.34
C PRO A 445 18.12 -21.46 -8.73
N ASP A 446 18.48 -20.50 -7.88
CA ASP A 446 18.15 -19.08 -8.06
C ASP A 446 18.84 -18.43 -9.26
N LEU A 447 20.03 -18.89 -9.62
CA LEU A 447 20.80 -18.40 -10.77
C LEU A 447 20.00 -18.43 -12.09
N LEU A 448 19.09 -19.41 -12.27
CA LEU A 448 18.26 -19.50 -13.48
C LEU A 448 17.30 -18.32 -13.65
N TYR A 449 17.04 -17.62 -12.58
CA TYR A 449 16.04 -16.55 -12.49
C TYR A 449 16.63 -15.22 -12.01
N ALA A 450 17.97 -15.14 -11.92
CA ALA A 450 18.66 -13.92 -11.52
C ALA A 450 18.47 -12.83 -12.60
N PRO A 451 17.78 -11.72 -12.32
CA PRO A 451 17.49 -10.72 -13.36
C PRO A 451 18.67 -9.78 -13.63
N LEU A 452 19.65 -9.72 -12.73
CA LEU A 452 20.80 -8.81 -12.81
C LEU A 452 22.11 -9.59 -13.02
N THR A 453 23.06 -9.00 -13.73
CA THR A 453 24.45 -9.49 -13.69
C THR A 453 25.07 -9.20 -12.33
N PRO A 454 26.17 -9.90 -11.93
CA PRO A 454 26.85 -9.58 -10.67
C PRO A 454 27.30 -8.11 -10.56
N GLU A 455 27.74 -7.52 -11.66
CA GLU A 455 28.19 -6.14 -11.72
C GLU A 455 27.02 -5.15 -11.55
N GLN A 456 25.86 -5.44 -12.16
CA GLN A 456 24.63 -4.66 -11.98
C GLN A 456 24.13 -4.75 -10.54
N TYR A 457 24.17 -5.94 -9.96
CA TYR A 457 23.79 -6.18 -8.57
C TYR A 457 24.62 -5.31 -7.60
N GLU A 458 25.96 -5.33 -7.75
CA GLU A 458 26.84 -4.51 -6.93
C GLU A 458 26.58 -3.02 -7.13
N GLN A 459 26.47 -2.57 -8.37
CA GLN A 459 26.20 -1.16 -8.67
C GLN A 459 24.89 -0.67 -8.03
N ILE A 460 23.82 -1.47 -8.09
CA ILE A 460 22.53 -1.12 -7.50
C ILE A 460 22.62 -1.14 -5.97
N ALA A 461 23.22 -2.18 -5.39
CA ALA A 461 23.38 -2.29 -3.95
C ALA A 461 24.17 -1.10 -3.37
N ASP A 462 25.31 -0.75 -3.97
CA ASP A 462 26.15 0.38 -3.56
C ASP A 462 25.41 1.73 -3.63
N HIS A 463 24.36 1.85 -4.45
CA HIS A 463 23.63 3.09 -4.66
C HIS A 463 22.44 3.29 -3.71
N LEU A 464 21.93 2.24 -3.06
CA LEU A 464 20.67 2.33 -2.28
C LEU A 464 20.66 3.46 -1.24
N ALA A 465 21.78 3.69 -0.56
CA ALA A 465 21.89 4.77 0.43
C ALA A 465 21.90 6.17 -0.21
N ASP A 466 22.42 6.30 -1.44
CA ASP A 466 22.39 7.54 -2.20
C ASP A 466 21.00 7.81 -2.77
N GLU A 467 20.27 6.78 -3.17
CA GLU A 467 18.89 6.89 -3.65
C GLU A 467 17.94 7.46 -2.58
N ILE A 468 18.14 7.13 -1.30
CA ILE A 468 17.39 7.77 -0.19
C ILE A 468 17.60 9.29 -0.19
N TRP A 469 18.80 9.74 -0.48
CA TRP A 469 19.11 11.17 -0.60
C TRP A 469 18.45 11.79 -1.84
N GLU A 470 18.45 11.09 -2.95
CA GLU A 470 17.81 11.54 -4.20
C GLU A 470 16.29 11.66 -4.00
N ASN A 471 15.67 10.69 -3.32
CA ASN A 471 14.25 10.73 -2.95
C ASN A 471 13.94 11.91 -2.00
N TYR A 472 14.83 12.24 -1.09
CA TYR A 472 14.70 13.44 -0.26
C TYR A 472 14.74 14.73 -1.11
N GLN A 473 15.62 14.83 -2.10
CA GLN A 473 15.64 15.98 -3.01
C GLN A 473 14.35 16.04 -3.84
N ALA A 474 13.88 14.92 -4.35
CA ALA A 474 12.60 14.83 -5.05
C ALA A 474 11.41 15.26 -4.17
N TYR A 475 11.43 14.90 -2.88
CA TYR A 475 10.45 15.39 -1.91
C TYR A 475 10.47 16.91 -1.79
N LEU A 476 11.64 17.52 -1.57
CA LEU A 476 11.77 18.98 -1.48
C LEU A 476 11.28 19.67 -2.76
N GLU A 477 11.63 19.12 -3.91
CA GLU A 477 11.19 19.64 -5.20
C GLU A 477 9.67 19.51 -5.37
N SER A 478 9.04 18.44 -4.85
CA SER A 478 7.59 18.24 -4.93
C SER A 478 6.79 19.26 -4.10
N LEU A 479 7.42 19.95 -3.13
CA LEU A 479 6.82 21.04 -2.38
C LEU A 479 6.78 22.36 -3.17
N GLU A 480 7.65 22.50 -4.17
CA GLU A 480 7.79 23.72 -5.00
C GLU A 480 7.10 23.59 -6.36
N LYS A 481 6.70 22.39 -6.77
CA LYS A 481 6.00 22.13 -8.04
C LYS A 481 4.50 22.35 -7.90
N PRO A 482 3.80 22.70 -8.99
CA PRO A 482 2.35 22.50 -9.06
C PRO A 482 2.00 21.04 -8.77
N LEU A 483 0.84 20.77 -8.19
CA LEU A 483 0.41 19.42 -7.87
C LEU A 483 -0.27 18.76 -9.06
N PRO A 484 -0.18 17.41 -9.19
CA PRO A 484 -0.76 16.70 -10.32
C PRO A 484 -2.29 16.76 -10.31
N PHE A 485 -2.88 16.52 -11.47
CA PHE A 485 -4.31 16.64 -11.75
C PHE A 485 -4.73 15.59 -12.78
N TYR A 486 -6.03 15.34 -12.92
CA TYR A 486 -6.55 14.40 -13.92
C TYR A 486 -7.03 15.13 -15.18
N ILE A 487 -6.82 14.48 -16.33
CA ILE A 487 -7.37 14.89 -17.63
C ILE A 487 -8.72 14.21 -17.83
N GLY A 488 -9.77 14.99 -18.03
CA GLY A 488 -11.10 14.46 -18.34
C GLY A 488 -11.17 13.80 -19.73
N VAL A 489 -12.11 12.88 -19.91
CA VAL A 489 -12.41 12.34 -21.24
C VAL A 489 -12.95 13.47 -22.11
N PRO A 490 -12.43 13.68 -23.32
CA PRO A 490 -12.92 14.73 -24.21
C PRO A 490 -14.41 14.59 -24.52
N THR A 491 -15.07 15.71 -24.77
CA THR A 491 -16.49 15.74 -25.17
C THR A 491 -16.67 16.45 -26.52
N VAL A 492 -17.78 16.18 -27.20
CA VAL A 492 -18.17 16.91 -28.42
C VAL A 492 -19.22 17.94 -28.05
N GLU A 493 -18.86 19.23 -28.09
CA GLU A 493 -19.75 20.34 -27.81
C GLU A 493 -19.74 21.36 -28.96
N ASN A 494 -20.90 21.80 -29.39
CA ASN A 494 -21.06 22.81 -30.44
C ASN A 494 -20.27 22.52 -31.74
N GLY A 495 -20.06 21.24 -32.06
CA GLY A 495 -19.32 20.84 -33.25
C GLY A 495 -17.79 20.94 -33.09
N LYS A 496 -17.29 20.98 -31.87
CA LYS A 496 -15.87 20.94 -31.53
C LYS A 496 -15.56 19.88 -30.52
N LEU A 497 -14.32 19.41 -30.45
CA LEU A 497 -13.77 18.65 -29.35
C LEU A 497 -13.42 19.62 -28.22
N ARG A 498 -13.99 19.39 -27.03
CA ARG A 498 -13.67 20.11 -25.82
C ARG A 498 -12.88 19.21 -24.90
N PHE A 499 -11.78 19.73 -24.37
CA PHE A 499 -10.90 19.12 -23.39
C PHE A 499 -10.99 19.89 -22.09
N VAL A 500 -11.16 19.18 -20.98
CA VAL A 500 -11.22 19.75 -19.64
C VAL A 500 -10.33 18.89 -18.74
N TRP A 501 -9.63 19.51 -17.80
CA TRP A 501 -8.84 18.84 -16.78
C TRP A 501 -9.06 19.53 -15.43
N ASP A 502 -8.65 18.87 -14.34
CA ASP A 502 -8.73 19.48 -13.01
C ASP A 502 -7.72 20.63 -12.88
N ALA A 503 -8.08 21.65 -12.11
CA ALA A 503 -7.14 22.70 -11.79
C ALA A 503 -6.01 22.15 -10.89
N SER A 504 -4.78 22.33 -11.33
CA SER A 504 -3.61 22.05 -10.50
C SER A 504 -3.57 23.01 -9.30
N TYR A 505 -2.88 22.60 -8.25
CA TYR A 505 -2.75 23.37 -7.01
C TYR A 505 -1.28 23.72 -6.75
N ASP A 506 -1.02 24.90 -6.21
CA ASP A 506 0.32 25.35 -5.82
C ASP A 506 0.30 25.81 -4.37
N PHE A 507 1.27 25.36 -3.54
CA PHE A 507 1.30 25.67 -2.11
C PHE A 507 1.67 27.12 -1.81
N ASP A 508 2.37 27.78 -2.71
CA ASP A 508 2.78 29.19 -2.59
C ASP A 508 1.78 30.15 -3.27
N ASN A 509 0.68 29.59 -3.81
CA ASN A 509 -0.35 30.31 -4.55
C ASN A 509 0.18 31.04 -5.79
N GLU A 510 1.20 30.51 -6.44
CA GLU A 510 1.69 30.99 -7.71
C GLU A 510 0.66 30.80 -8.82
N GLU A 511 0.65 31.67 -9.83
CA GLU A 511 -0.22 31.54 -11.00
C GLU A 511 0.21 30.31 -11.80
N ILE A 512 -0.74 29.42 -12.15
CA ILE A 512 -0.49 28.22 -12.92
C ILE A 512 -0.95 28.42 -14.36
N THR A 513 -0.12 28.01 -15.31
CA THR A 513 -0.44 27.91 -16.71
C THR A 513 -0.36 26.45 -17.18
N TYR A 514 -1.08 26.14 -18.28
CA TYR A 514 -1.12 24.78 -18.83
C TYR A 514 -0.67 24.79 -20.28
N ASN A 515 0.12 23.77 -20.63
CA ASN A 515 0.51 23.46 -22.00
C ASN A 515 -0.19 22.17 -22.43
N VAL A 516 -0.90 22.23 -23.56
CA VAL A 516 -1.73 21.13 -24.08
C VAL A 516 -1.27 20.75 -25.47
N GLU A 517 -1.15 19.47 -25.71
CA GLU A 517 -0.87 18.90 -27.04
C GLU A 517 -1.80 17.73 -27.31
N VAL A 518 -2.30 17.63 -28.54
CA VAL A 518 -3.06 16.48 -29.04
C VAL A 518 -2.33 15.90 -30.24
N ALA A 519 -2.11 14.59 -30.23
CA ALA A 519 -1.34 13.88 -31.24
C ALA A 519 -2.07 12.62 -31.74
N SER A 520 -1.65 12.10 -32.88
CA SER A 520 -2.11 10.82 -33.41
C SER A 520 -1.25 9.64 -32.96
N ASP A 521 -0.22 9.88 -32.16
CA ASP A 521 0.67 8.87 -31.59
C ASP A 521 1.11 9.25 -30.17
N TYR A 522 1.44 8.23 -29.35
CA TYR A 522 1.79 8.40 -27.95
C TYR A 522 3.19 9.02 -27.72
N LEU A 523 4.02 9.10 -28.76
CA LEU A 523 5.32 9.77 -28.70
C LEU A 523 5.22 11.27 -28.99
N PHE A 524 4.03 11.74 -29.42
CA PHE A 524 3.78 13.13 -29.81
C PHE A 524 4.71 13.60 -30.94
N GLU A 525 5.05 12.70 -31.87
CA GLU A 525 5.79 13.06 -33.10
C GLU A 525 4.89 13.74 -34.11
N ASN A 526 3.60 13.39 -34.16
CA ASN A 526 2.59 13.94 -35.05
C ASN A 526 1.56 14.77 -34.27
N ILE A 527 1.93 15.96 -33.86
CA ILE A 527 1.06 16.89 -33.13
C ILE A 527 0.01 17.47 -34.07
N LEU A 528 -1.26 17.30 -33.73
CA LEU A 528 -2.43 17.81 -34.48
C LEU A 528 -2.92 19.14 -33.92
N PHE A 529 -2.71 19.38 -32.62
CA PHE A 529 -3.10 20.61 -31.95
C PHE A 529 -2.11 20.89 -30.80
N SER A 530 -1.76 22.14 -30.59
CA SER A 530 -0.95 22.60 -29.46
C SER A 530 -1.41 23.97 -29.04
N GLN A 531 -1.54 24.17 -27.74
CA GLN A 531 -1.80 25.47 -27.12
C GLN A 531 -0.99 25.60 -25.84
N GLN A 532 -0.37 26.77 -25.64
CA GLN A 532 0.50 27.07 -24.51
C GLN A 532 -0.06 28.22 -23.68
N ASP A 533 0.44 28.32 -22.44
CA ASP A 533 0.15 29.41 -21.51
C ASP A 533 -1.36 29.61 -21.20
N LEU A 534 -2.13 28.52 -21.22
CA LEU A 534 -3.53 28.54 -20.85
C LEU A 534 -3.66 28.81 -19.35
N ARG A 535 -4.52 29.76 -18.98
CA ARG A 535 -4.82 30.13 -17.58
C ARG A 535 -6.11 29.50 -17.05
N VAL A 536 -6.78 28.73 -17.92
CA VAL A 536 -7.99 28.00 -17.56
C VAL A 536 -7.78 26.52 -17.87
N PRO A 537 -8.33 25.58 -17.09
CA PRO A 537 -8.12 24.16 -17.27
C PRO A 537 -9.03 23.58 -18.36
N GLU A 538 -9.14 24.26 -19.48
CA GLU A 538 -9.92 23.80 -20.64
C GLU A 538 -9.40 24.38 -21.97
N THR A 539 -9.68 23.66 -23.05
CA THR A 539 -9.49 24.15 -24.42
C THR A 539 -10.42 23.45 -25.39
N GLU A 540 -10.53 23.95 -26.63
CA GLU A 540 -11.31 23.32 -27.68
C GLU A 540 -10.56 23.31 -29.04
N MET A 541 -10.84 22.31 -29.86
CA MET A 541 -10.35 22.22 -31.24
C MET A 541 -11.42 21.68 -32.17
N ASP A 542 -11.15 21.70 -33.49
CA ASP A 542 -12.03 21.09 -34.48
C ASP A 542 -12.08 19.56 -34.29
N ILE A 543 -13.23 18.93 -34.60
CA ILE A 543 -13.40 17.48 -34.51
C ILE A 543 -12.42 16.77 -35.44
N LEU A 544 -11.75 15.78 -34.92
CA LEU A 544 -10.86 14.90 -35.67
C LEU A 544 -11.64 13.73 -36.30
N PRO A 545 -11.12 13.09 -37.37
CA PRO A 545 -11.70 11.87 -37.92
C PRO A 545 -11.76 10.70 -36.89
N GLU A 546 -12.46 9.61 -37.28
CA GLU A 546 -12.36 8.34 -36.55
C GLU A 546 -10.91 7.92 -36.38
N GLY A 547 -10.53 7.51 -35.15
CA GLY A 547 -9.15 7.10 -34.83
C GLY A 547 -8.81 7.11 -33.35
N GLN A 548 -7.59 6.68 -33.07
CA GLN A 548 -6.97 6.74 -31.74
C GLN A 548 -6.15 8.03 -31.64
N TYR A 549 -6.27 8.71 -30.52
CA TYR A 549 -5.59 9.97 -30.24
C TYR A 549 -5.08 10.03 -28.82
N PHE A 550 -4.13 10.92 -28.60
CA PHE A 550 -3.47 11.13 -27.31
C PHE A 550 -3.49 12.61 -26.96
N ILE A 551 -3.84 12.92 -25.72
CA ILE A 551 -3.73 14.26 -25.16
C ILE A 551 -2.70 14.25 -24.03
N ARG A 552 -1.85 15.28 -24.02
CA ARG A 552 -0.88 15.56 -22.95
C ARG A 552 -1.13 16.94 -22.39
N VAL A 553 -1.17 17.04 -21.06
CA VAL A 553 -1.32 18.32 -20.37
C VAL A 553 -0.24 18.42 -19.29
N ARG A 554 0.47 19.55 -19.27
CA ARG A 554 1.45 19.91 -18.24
C ARG A 554 1.13 21.25 -17.65
N SER A 555 1.19 21.35 -16.32
CA SER A 555 1.09 22.60 -15.59
C SER A 555 2.47 23.20 -15.36
N THR A 556 2.55 24.53 -15.26
CA THR A 556 3.76 25.30 -14.95
C THR A 556 3.38 26.45 -14.05
N ASN A 557 4.08 26.65 -12.93
CA ASN A 557 3.90 27.80 -12.04
C ASN A 557 4.81 28.99 -12.41
N GLU A 558 4.66 30.12 -11.73
CA GLU A 558 5.45 31.34 -12.01
C GLU A 558 6.96 31.15 -11.83
N SER A 559 7.38 30.28 -10.90
CA SER A 559 8.77 29.88 -10.68
C SER A 559 9.33 29.00 -11.80
N GLY A 560 8.51 28.61 -12.79
CA GLY A 560 8.92 27.79 -13.93
C GLY A 560 9.03 26.30 -13.61
N LYS A 561 8.56 25.85 -12.45
CA LYS A 561 8.46 24.42 -12.14
C LYS A 561 7.27 23.81 -12.86
N THR A 562 7.42 22.57 -13.29
CA THR A 562 6.41 21.87 -14.08
C THR A 562 5.94 20.59 -13.36
N GLN A 563 4.68 20.21 -13.64
CA GLN A 563 4.11 18.96 -13.18
C GLN A 563 3.26 18.31 -14.27
N ASP A 564 3.38 16.99 -14.37
CA ASP A 564 2.58 16.16 -15.25
C ASP A 564 1.20 15.89 -14.65
N ALA A 565 0.19 15.64 -15.51
CA ALA A 565 -1.08 15.05 -15.09
C ALA A 565 -0.87 13.63 -14.53
N PHE A 566 -1.81 13.15 -13.72
CA PHE A 566 -1.79 11.76 -13.21
C PHE A 566 -1.92 10.73 -14.32
N ASP A 567 -2.57 11.10 -15.41
CA ASP A 567 -2.82 10.20 -16.52
C ASP A 567 -1.51 9.72 -17.16
N TYR A 568 -1.49 8.45 -17.50
CA TYR A 568 -0.42 7.86 -18.29
C TYR A 568 -0.97 6.83 -19.26
N TYR A 569 -0.32 6.69 -20.40
CA TYR A 569 -0.58 5.62 -21.34
C TYR A 569 0.38 4.46 -21.09
N ALA A 570 -0.17 3.28 -20.79
CA ALA A 570 0.62 2.08 -20.54
C ALA A 570 0.96 1.37 -21.87
N LEU A 571 2.24 1.11 -22.09
CA LEU A 571 2.71 0.32 -23.22
C LEU A 571 2.63 -1.19 -22.91
N ASP A 572 2.64 -2.02 -23.93
CA ASP A 572 2.67 -3.49 -23.79
C ASP A 572 3.90 -3.99 -23.01
N SER A 573 4.98 -3.21 -22.99
CA SER A 573 6.18 -3.47 -22.20
C SER A 573 6.00 -3.27 -20.69
N GLY A 574 4.94 -2.60 -20.26
CA GLY A 574 4.74 -2.13 -18.89
C GLY A 574 5.26 -0.70 -18.64
N SER A 575 6.01 -0.12 -19.57
CA SER A 575 6.47 1.27 -19.47
C SER A 575 5.30 2.24 -19.56
N LYS A 576 5.40 3.38 -18.85
CA LYS A 576 4.39 4.44 -18.80
C LYS A 576 4.83 5.64 -19.64
N VAL A 577 3.89 6.22 -20.38
CA VAL A 577 4.04 7.54 -21.02
C VAL A 577 3.24 8.53 -20.20
N TYR A 578 3.92 9.25 -19.32
CA TYR A 578 3.30 10.15 -18.34
C TYR A 578 2.64 11.38 -18.96
N ALA A 579 1.76 12.04 -18.21
CA ALA A 579 0.94 13.18 -18.61
C ALA A 579 0.03 12.91 -19.80
N THR A 580 -0.17 11.65 -20.18
CA THR A 580 -0.79 11.25 -21.45
C THR A 580 -2.06 10.45 -21.22
N LYS A 581 -3.17 10.94 -21.76
CA LYS A 581 -4.44 10.21 -21.82
C LYS A 581 -4.74 9.80 -23.25
N CYS A 582 -5.07 8.52 -23.44
CA CYS A 582 -5.56 7.99 -24.71
C CYS A 582 -7.07 8.16 -24.81
N PHE A 583 -7.57 8.47 -26.01
CA PHE A 583 -9.01 8.45 -26.33
C PHE A 583 -9.26 8.03 -27.77
N TYR A 584 -10.46 7.51 -28.02
CA TYR A 584 -10.89 7.10 -29.36
C TYR A 584 -12.05 7.95 -29.82
N ILE A 585 -12.05 8.30 -31.11
CA ILE A 585 -13.23 8.80 -31.83
C ILE A 585 -13.77 7.64 -32.63
N LEU A 586 -14.99 7.20 -32.31
CA LEU A 586 -15.62 6.05 -32.97
C LEU A 586 -16.31 6.47 -34.26
N THR A 587 -16.67 5.48 -35.11
CA THR A 587 -17.33 5.67 -36.42
C THR A 587 -18.62 6.52 -36.35
N ASP A 588 -19.33 6.47 -35.22
CA ASP A 588 -20.54 7.26 -34.99
C ASP A 588 -20.27 8.66 -34.42
N GLY A 589 -19.01 9.02 -34.24
CA GLY A 589 -18.54 10.28 -33.64
C GLY A 589 -18.58 10.35 -32.14
N THR A 590 -18.88 9.24 -31.43
CA THR A 590 -18.79 9.17 -29.99
C THR A 590 -17.33 9.07 -29.53
N ILE A 591 -17.05 9.56 -28.32
CA ILE A 591 -15.72 9.47 -27.69
C ILE A 591 -15.72 8.32 -26.70
N ALA A 592 -14.68 7.50 -26.75
CA ALA A 592 -14.39 6.47 -25.77
C ALA A 592 -13.00 6.71 -25.13
N GLU A 593 -12.88 6.38 -23.86
CA GLU A 593 -11.60 6.36 -23.15
C GLU A 593 -10.77 5.16 -23.65
N GLY A 594 -9.45 5.34 -23.77
CA GLY A 594 -8.51 4.35 -24.28
C GLY A 594 -7.58 3.76 -23.25
#